data_7bb7609e67a488c888b1fb47c2b73a49
#
_entry.id   7bb7609e67a488c888b1fb47c2b73a49
#
_cell.length_a   1.000
_cell.length_b   1.000
_cell.length_c   1.000
_cell.angle_alpha   90.00
_cell.angle_beta   90.00
_cell.angle_gamma   90.00
#
_symmetry.space_group_name_H-M   'P 1'
#
loop_
_entity.id
_entity.type
_entity.pdbx_description
1 polymer ?
#
loop_
_entity_poly.entity_id
_entity_poly.type
_entity_poly.pdbx_seq_one_letter_code
_entity_poly.pdbx_strand_id
1 'polypeptide(L)'
;GGVFYILQPHDTVHELGFSPLRNVHFSGIPLTLRVHFYGYSLGGLVTAAQDDSAREYGKTVTYFDTTCPLFKGIPEESVTWMSHGDYMARVPEGFALSAHSAACPNVGISDETRRFYGVQFHPEVNHTEYGREMLHNFLYDICGAVGDWTMADYKKRAIDSVREKVGGGKVLLALSGGVDSSVAAALLAEAVGNQLTCVFVDHGLMRKNEGDEVQEAFAKWDINFIRVNAEERFLKALDGVEEPEHKRKIIGEEFIRVFEEEGKKIGKVDYLVQGTIYPDVIESGKGDAAVIKSHHNVGGLPDYVDFKEIIEPLRNLFKDEVRKAGLELGIPENLVFRQPFPGPGLGIRIIGEVTADKVRIVQDADAIYREEIAKAGLDRSIGQYFAALTNMRSVGVMGDERTYDYAVALRAVNTVDFMTAEAAEIPFEVLQTVMSRIINEVRGVNRVFYDLTSKPPGTIEFE
;
A
#
# COMPACT_ATOMS: atom_id res chain seq x y z
N GLY A 1 -5.99 -24.70 1.47
CA GLY A 1 -4.79 -25.35 0.96
C GLY A 1 -3.57 -24.84 1.69
N GLY A 2 -2.79 -25.75 2.28
CA GLY A 2 -1.58 -25.43 3.00
C GLY A 2 -0.42 -25.08 2.07
N VAL A 3 0.45 -24.19 2.51
CA VAL A 3 1.61 -23.74 1.73
C VAL A 3 2.87 -24.36 2.32
N PHE A 4 3.57 -25.17 1.52
CA PHE A 4 4.96 -25.54 1.75
C PHE A 4 5.85 -24.65 0.91
N TYR A 5 6.78 -23.95 1.52
CA TYR A 5 7.85 -23.27 0.79
C TYR A 5 9.01 -24.24 0.63
N ILE A 6 9.35 -24.63 -0.60
CA ILE A 6 10.60 -25.29 -0.92
C ILE A 6 11.50 -24.23 -1.52
N LEU A 7 12.54 -23.87 -0.81
CA LEU A 7 13.49 -22.86 -1.19
C LEU A 7 14.78 -23.56 -1.67
N GLN A 8 15.23 -23.22 -2.87
CA GLN A 8 16.46 -23.75 -3.44
C GLN A 8 17.45 -22.62 -3.77
N PRO A 9 18.72 -22.70 -3.33
CA PRO A 9 19.66 -21.60 -3.49
C PRO A 9 19.96 -21.20 -4.93
N HIS A 10 19.86 -22.13 -5.88
CA HIS A 10 20.26 -21.88 -7.28
C HIS A 10 19.26 -21.09 -8.11
N ASP A 11 17.96 -21.17 -7.79
CA ASP A 11 16.92 -20.46 -8.55
C ASP A 11 16.74 -19.01 -8.08
N THR A 12 17.37 -18.67 -6.96
CA THR A 12 17.12 -17.43 -6.23
C THR A 12 18.14 -16.32 -6.49
N VAL A 13 19.34 -16.63 -6.93
CA VAL A 13 20.45 -15.64 -6.91
C VAL A 13 20.54 -14.79 -8.18
N HIS A 14 20.05 -15.25 -9.33
CA HIS A 14 20.13 -14.51 -10.60
C HIS A 14 18.91 -13.70 -10.97
N GLU A 15 17.74 -14.03 -10.43
CA GLU A 15 16.47 -13.32 -10.72
C GLU A 15 16.00 -12.41 -9.58
N LEU A 16 16.69 -12.43 -8.46
CA LEU A 16 16.31 -11.76 -7.22
C LEU A 16 17.07 -10.45 -7.05
N GLY A 17 16.60 -9.39 -7.68
CA GLY A 17 17.00 -8.03 -7.34
C GLY A 17 16.31 -7.59 -6.04
N PHE A 18 16.82 -8.01 -4.89
CA PHE A 18 16.22 -7.81 -3.58
C PHE A 18 16.55 -6.44 -2.96
N SER A 19 15.58 -5.72 -2.54
CA SER A 19 15.13 -5.58 -1.14
C SER A 19 14.78 -6.97 -0.63
N PRO A 20 15.14 -7.37 0.59
CA PRO A 20 15.40 -8.79 0.89
C PRO A 20 14.31 -9.82 0.55
N LEU A 21 13.34 -9.53 -0.28
CA LEU A 21 12.28 -10.43 -0.74
C LEU A 21 11.86 -10.23 -2.21
N ARG A 22 12.68 -9.63 -3.09
CA ARG A 22 12.34 -9.51 -4.52
C ARG A 22 12.77 -10.74 -5.31
N ASN A 23 11.83 -11.23 -6.08
CA ASN A 23 11.88 -12.28 -7.11
C ASN A 23 11.71 -13.70 -6.63
N VAL A 24 10.68 -13.97 -5.88
CA VAL A 24 10.02 -15.24 -6.06
C VAL A 24 9.04 -15.05 -7.22
N HIS A 25 9.54 -15.10 -8.46
CA HIS A 25 8.71 -15.18 -9.63
C HIS A 25 8.04 -16.56 -9.68
N PHE A 26 6.88 -16.66 -9.08
CA PHE A 26 5.98 -17.78 -9.27
C PHE A 26 5.12 -17.50 -10.50
N SER A 27 5.62 -17.88 -11.66
CA SER A 27 4.83 -17.82 -12.90
C SER A 27 3.49 -18.55 -12.74
N GLY A 28 2.41 -17.83 -12.56
CA GLY A 28 1.03 -18.20 -12.90
C GLY A 28 0.36 -19.40 -12.25
N ILE A 29 1.01 -20.14 -11.34
CA ILE A 29 0.41 -21.26 -10.61
C ILE A 29 0.26 -20.85 -9.14
N PRO A 30 -0.91 -21.06 -8.50
CA PRO A 30 -1.08 -20.76 -7.08
C PRO A 30 0.03 -21.38 -6.23
N LEU A 31 0.60 -20.65 -5.30
CA LEU A 31 1.70 -21.08 -4.40
C LEU A 31 1.42 -22.45 -3.79
N THR A 32 0.19 -22.70 -3.39
CA THR A 32 -0.34 -23.92 -2.79
C THR A 32 -0.14 -25.18 -3.64
N LEU A 33 -0.30 -25.08 -4.95
CA LEU A 33 -0.16 -26.22 -5.86
C LEU A 33 1.31 -26.64 -6.07
N ARG A 34 2.24 -25.70 -6.03
CA ARG A 34 3.66 -25.99 -6.27
C ARG A 34 4.31 -26.80 -5.16
N VAL A 35 3.97 -26.50 -3.94
CA VAL A 35 4.59 -27.17 -2.79
C VAL A 35 4.11 -28.61 -2.65
N HIS A 36 2.82 -28.86 -2.79
CA HIS A 36 2.30 -30.22 -2.87
C HIS A 36 2.85 -30.97 -4.09
N PHE A 37 2.99 -30.28 -5.22
CA PHE A 37 3.57 -30.82 -6.43
C PHE A 37 5.04 -31.22 -6.24
N TYR A 38 5.87 -30.38 -5.62
CA TYR A 38 7.27 -30.72 -5.34
C TYR A 38 7.41 -31.84 -4.31
N GLY A 39 6.66 -31.82 -3.20
CA GLY A 39 6.64 -32.90 -2.24
C GLY A 39 6.28 -34.25 -2.88
N TYR A 40 5.26 -34.27 -3.72
CA TYR A 40 4.87 -35.43 -4.49
C TYR A 40 5.92 -35.82 -5.55
N SER A 41 6.43 -34.86 -6.30
CA SER A 41 7.42 -35.08 -7.37
C SER A 41 8.77 -35.59 -6.87
N LEU A 42 9.12 -35.29 -5.62
CA LEU A 42 10.32 -35.80 -4.94
C LEU A 42 10.11 -37.14 -4.24
N GLY A 43 8.93 -37.77 -4.39
CA GLY A 43 8.62 -39.06 -3.87
C GLY A 43 8.06 -39.11 -2.43
N GLY A 44 7.71 -37.95 -1.89
CA GLY A 44 6.94 -37.87 -0.64
C GLY A 44 5.46 -38.23 -0.83
N LEU A 45 4.72 -38.28 0.26
CA LEU A 45 3.27 -38.49 0.26
C LEU A 45 2.57 -37.31 0.91
N VAL A 46 1.75 -36.60 0.11
CA VAL A 46 0.84 -35.58 0.60
C VAL A 46 -0.56 -36.17 0.67
N THR A 47 -1.27 -35.99 1.75
CA THR A 47 -2.63 -36.49 1.96
C THR A 47 -3.52 -35.42 2.56
N ALA A 48 -4.81 -35.46 2.21
CA ALA A 48 -5.80 -34.62 2.88
C ALA A 48 -6.02 -35.09 4.32
N ALA A 49 -6.21 -34.16 5.22
CA ALA A 49 -6.61 -34.49 6.59
C ALA A 49 -7.94 -35.22 6.56
N GLN A 50 -7.96 -36.45 7.13
CA GLN A 50 -9.14 -37.32 7.11
C GLN A 50 -10.22 -36.85 8.11
N ASP A 51 -9.81 -36.05 9.10
CA ASP A 51 -10.70 -35.40 10.06
C ASP A 51 -10.25 -33.96 10.34
N ASP A 52 -11.10 -33.20 11.02
CA ASP A 52 -10.83 -31.79 11.35
C ASP A 52 -9.67 -31.61 12.34
N SER A 53 -9.22 -32.69 13.03
CA SER A 53 -8.13 -32.63 14.01
C SER A 53 -6.74 -32.51 13.39
N ALA A 54 -6.59 -32.88 12.12
CA ALA A 54 -5.33 -32.79 11.37
C ALA A 54 -5.23 -31.51 10.49
N ARG A 55 -6.25 -30.66 10.53
CA ARG A 55 -6.25 -29.35 9.86
C ARG A 55 -5.76 -28.29 10.83
N GLU A 56 -4.86 -27.44 10.37
CA GLU A 56 -4.31 -26.36 11.19
C GLU A 56 -4.55 -25.01 10.51
N TYR A 57 -5.28 -24.14 11.20
CA TYR A 57 -5.57 -22.77 10.78
C TYR A 57 -5.28 -21.80 11.93
N GLY A 58 -4.45 -20.79 11.68
CA GLY A 58 -4.10 -19.78 12.66
C GLY A 58 -2.83 -20.10 13.44
N LYS A 59 -2.75 -19.64 14.68
CA LYS A 59 -1.59 -19.76 15.55
C LYS A 59 -1.45 -21.22 16.04
N THR A 60 -0.31 -21.83 15.75
CA THR A 60 0.01 -23.23 16.12
C THR A 60 1.39 -23.29 16.74
N VAL A 61 1.53 -24.02 17.85
CA VAL A 61 2.84 -24.30 18.45
C VAL A 61 3.57 -25.33 17.57
N THR A 62 4.77 -24.94 17.14
CA THR A 62 5.63 -25.75 16.27
C THR A 62 6.97 -26.01 16.96
N TYR A 63 7.45 -27.25 16.84
CA TYR A 63 8.71 -27.73 17.40
C TYR A 63 9.76 -27.84 16.29
N PHE A 64 10.96 -27.33 16.54
CA PHE A 64 12.03 -27.19 15.55
C PHE A 64 13.26 -28.02 15.94
N ASP A 65 13.86 -28.67 14.96
CA ASP A 65 15.24 -29.13 15.05
C ASP A 65 16.19 -27.95 14.83
N THR A 66 16.69 -27.40 15.91
CA THR A 66 17.59 -26.23 15.88
C THR A 66 19.00 -26.54 15.32
N THR A 67 19.28 -27.82 15.03
CA THR A 67 20.50 -28.19 14.29
C THR A 67 20.36 -27.94 12.78
N CYS A 68 19.13 -27.87 12.28
CA CYS A 68 18.83 -27.48 10.91
C CYS A 68 19.24 -26.00 10.68
N PRO A 69 20.05 -25.70 9.67
CA PRO A 69 20.50 -24.31 9.40
C PRO A 69 19.36 -23.29 9.29
N LEU A 70 18.18 -23.69 8.78
CA LEU A 70 17.02 -22.81 8.68
C LEU A 70 16.53 -22.31 10.05
N PHE A 71 16.65 -23.13 11.09
CA PHE A 71 16.16 -22.86 12.44
C PHE A 71 17.26 -22.50 13.44
N LYS A 72 18.45 -22.21 12.96
CA LYS A 72 19.58 -21.80 13.79
C LYS A 72 19.26 -20.53 14.56
N GLY A 73 19.48 -20.56 15.87
CA GLY A 73 19.32 -19.39 16.74
C GLY A 73 17.90 -19.05 17.16
N ILE A 74 16.92 -19.87 16.79
CA ILE A 74 15.54 -19.76 17.29
C ILE A 74 15.29 -20.76 18.43
N PRO A 75 14.25 -20.58 19.28
CA PRO A 75 13.86 -21.57 20.28
C PRO A 75 13.45 -22.91 19.67
N GLU A 76 13.56 -24.00 20.46
CA GLU A 76 13.11 -25.33 20.05
C GLU A 76 11.59 -25.41 19.84
N GLU A 77 10.81 -24.48 20.41
CA GLU A 77 9.38 -24.31 20.15
C GLU A 77 9.02 -22.83 20.03
N SER A 78 8.10 -22.50 19.11
CA SER A 78 7.47 -21.20 19.03
C SER A 78 6.16 -21.26 18.28
N VAL A 79 5.42 -20.13 18.27
CA VAL A 79 4.17 -20.00 17.54
C VAL A 79 4.44 -19.71 16.06
N THR A 80 3.83 -20.51 15.18
CA THR A 80 3.80 -20.29 13.73
C THR A 80 2.38 -20.10 13.24
N TRP A 81 2.22 -19.50 12.09
CA TRP A 81 0.92 -19.34 11.44
C TRP A 81 0.69 -20.44 10.42
N MET A 82 -0.33 -21.27 10.65
CA MET A 82 -0.73 -22.35 9.76
C MET A 82 -1.97 -21.97 8.94
N SER A 83 -2.06 -22.53 7.74
CA SER A 83 -3.23 -22.38 6.87
C SER A 83 -3.33 -23.58 5.92
N HIS A 84 -3.63 -24.78 6.44
CA HIS A 84 -3.65 -25.98 5.63
C HIS A 84 -4.72 -26.99 6.04
N GLY A 85 -5.28 -27.69 5.02
CA GLY A 85 -6.12 -28.87 5.17
C GLY A 85 -5.45 -30.16 4.70
N ASP A 86 -4.30 -30.04 4.02
CA ASP A 86 -3.49 -31.17 3.55
C ASP A 86 -2.14 -31.13 4.25
N TYR A 87 -1.50 -32.27 4.47
CA TYR A 87 -0.20 -32.36 5.12
C TYR A 87 0.68 -33.41 4.47
N MET A 88 1.99 -33.32 4.67
CA MET A 88 2.95 -34.28 4.21
C MET A 88 2.94 -35.49 5.19
N ALA A 89 2.38 -36.60 4.73
CA ALA A 89 2.29 -37.85 5.53
C ALA A 89 3.60 -38.64 5.50
N ARG A 90 4.40 -38.52 4.42
CA ARG A 90 5.71 -39.15 4.30
C ARG A 90 6.70 -38.21 3.66
N VAL A 91 7.82 -38.02 4.33
CA VAL A 91 8.95 -37.22 3.87
C VAL A 91 9.60 -37.88 2.64
N PRO A 92 9.99 -37.13 1.60
CA PRO A 92 10.72 -37.65 0.45
C PRO A 92 12.06 -38.30 0.83
N GLU A 93 12.55 -39.24 0.02
CA GLU A 93 13.86 -39.87 0.25
C GLU A 93 15.00 -38.82 0.20
N GLY A 94 15.90 -38.90 1.17
CA GLY A 94 17.01 -37.96 1.34
C GLY A 94 16.68 -36.71 2.14
N PHE A 95 15.41 -36.48 2.51
CA PHE A 95 15.03 -35.41 3.41
C PHE A 95 14.99 -35.85 4.87
N ALA A 96 15.43 -34.99 5.76
CA ALA A 96 15.25 -35.11 7.21
C ALA A 96 14.03 -34.30 7.66
N LEU A 97 13.39 -34.75 8.74
CA LEU A 97 12.39 -33.96 9.45
C LEU A 97 13.10 -32.81 10.18
N SER A 98 12.64 -31.58 9.98
CA SER A 98 13.21 -30.39 10.61
C SER A 98 12.22 -29.62 11.49
N ALA A 99 10.91 -29.87 11.34
CA ALA A 99 9.89 -29.30 12.24
C ALA A 99 8.61 -30.12 12.25
N HIS A 100 7.89 -30.12 13.39
CA HIS A 100 6.59 -30.75 13.55
C HIS A 100 5.69 -29.94 14.48
N SER A 101 4.38 -30.22 14.42
CA SER A 101 3.39 -29.74 15.38
C SER A 101 2.72 -30.93 16.10
N ALA A 102 1.80 -30.64 17.01
CA ALA A 102 1.03 -31.68 17.66
C ALA A 102 0.11 -32.46 16.70
N ALA A 103 -0.43 -31.79 15.69
CA ALA A 103 -1.36 -32.39 14.72
C ALA A 103 -0.67 -32.78 13.40
N CYS A 104 0.41 -32.14 13.02
CA CYS A 104 1.13 -32.40 11.77
C CYS A 104 2.57 -32.88 12.06
N PRO A 105 2.92 -34.16 11.76
CA PRO A 105 4.22 -34.74 12.09
C PRO A 105 5.37 -34.20 11.19
N ASN A 106 5.07 -33.65 10.01
CA ASN A 106 6.07 -33.22 9.03
C ASN A 106 5.78 -31.80 8.56
N VAL A 107 5.94 -30.82 9.46
CA VAL A 107 5.72 -29.38 9.19
C VAL A 107 6.92 -28.75 8.52
N GLY A 108 8.12 -29.24 8.80
CA GLY A 108 9.37 -28.79 8.17
C GLY A 108 10.23 -29.97 7.74
N ILE A 109 10.85 -29.86 6.57
CA ILE A 109 11.77 -30.86 6.01
C ILE A 109 13.01 -30.17 5.43
N SER A 110 14.15 -30.85 5.48
CA SER A 110 15.40 -30.36 4.89
C SER A 110 16.20 -31.45 4.20
N ASP A 111 16.88 -31.10 3.12
CA ASP A 111 17.97 -31.86 2.53
C ASP A 111 19.17 -30.92 2.42
N GLU A 112 20.06 -31.02 3.37
CA GLU A 112 21.22 -30.10 3.45
C GLU A 112 22.24 -30.35 2.33
N THR A 113 22.31 -31.56 1.80
CA THR A 113 23.22 -31.90 0.68
C THR A 113 22.80 -31.18 -0.60
N ARG A 114 21.51 -31.19 -0.90
CA ARG A 114 20.93 -30.49 -2.06
C ARG A 114 20.52 -29.07 -1.73
N ARG A 115 20.60 -28.65 -0.45
CA ARG A 115 20.15 -27.35 0.09
C ARG A 115 18.66 -27.07 -0.17
N PHE A 116 17.80 -28.08 0.02
CA PHE A 116 16.36 -27.94 -0.03
C PHE A 116 15.79 -27.81 1.36
N TYR A 117 14.98 -26.78 1.58
CA TYR A 117 14.28 -26.55 2.83
C TYR A 117 12.81 -26.31 2.53
N GLY A 118 11.93 -26.97 3.25
CA GLY A 118 10.48 -26.83 3.09
C GLY A 118 9.80 -26.66 4.42
N VAL A 119 8.89 -25.68 4.53
CA VAL A 119 8.06 -25.47 5.72
C VAL A 119 6.59 -25.36 5.33
N GLN A 120 5.70 -25.80 6.18
CA GLN A 120 4.26 -25.80 5.94
C GLN A 120 3.56 -24.55 6.49
N PHE A 121 4.17 -23.91 7.47
CA PHE A 121 3.71 -22.64 8.01
C PHE A 121 4.17 -21.45 7.14
N HIS A 122 3.65 -20.27 7.45
CA HIS A 122 3.97 -19.03 6.79
C HIS A 122 5.05 -18.25 7.56
N PRO A 123 6.35 -18.33 7.21
CA PRO A 123 7.39 -17.56 7.88
C PRO A 123 7.32 -16.06 7.58
N GLU A 124 6.66 -15.67 6.48
CA GLU A 124 6.58 -14.29 6.03
C GLU A 124 5.54 -13.44 6.76
N VAL A 125 4.63 -14.06 7.51
CA VAL A 125 3.58 -13.32 8.23
C VAL A 125 4.01 -12.94 9.66
N ASN A 126 3.54 -11.80 10.13
CA ASN A 126 3.87 -11.28 11.47
C ASN A 126 3.40 -12.19 12.63
N HIS A 127 2.50 -13.13 12.38
CA HIS A 127 2.00 -14.07 13.37
C HIS A 127 2.93 -15.28 13.60
N THR A 128 3.95 -15.45 12.75
CA THR A 128 5.05 -16.40 12.97
C THR A 128 6.15 -15.67 13.71
N GLU A 129 6.35 -16.01 15.00
CA GLU A 129 7.18 -15.23 15.94
C GLU A 129 8.63 -15.06 15.47
N TYR A 130 9.25 -16.12 14.93
CA TYR A 130 10.65 -16.12 14.45
C TYR A 130 10.75 -16.26 12.93
N GLY A 131 9.70 -15.91 12.20
CA GLY A 131 9.67 -16.02 10.74
C GLY A 131 10.74 -15.19 10.05
N ARG A 132 11.04 -14.02 10.61
CA ARG A 132 12.09 -13.12 10.09
C ARG A 132 13.49 -13.71 10.22
N GLU A 133 13.78 -14.34 11.35
CA GLU A 133 15.04 -15.04 11.62
C GLU A 133 15.21 -16.23 10.69
N MET A 134 14.16 -17.02 10.47
CA MET A 134 14.15 -18.16 9.54
C MET A 134 14.44 -17.68 8.10
N LEU A 135 13.80 -16.62 7.66
CA LEU A 135 14.05 -16.04 6.34
C LEU A 135 15.48 -15.47 6.24
N HIS A 136 15.97 -14.84 7.30
CA HIS A 136 17.37 -14.37 7.38
C HIS A 136 18.35 -15.52 7.25
N ASN A 137 18.19 -16.59 8.03
CA ASN A 137 19.05 -17.77 7.96
C ASN A 137 19.03 -18.37 6.55
N PHE A 138 17.86 -18.46 5.93
CA PHE A 138 17.77 -18.96 4.56
C PHE A 138 18.53 -18.08 3.57
N LEU A 139 18.29 -16.76 3.57
CA LEU A 139 18.88 -15.86 2.60
C LEU A 139 20.38 -15.68 2.79
N TYR A 140 20.82 -15.44 4.02
CA TYR A 140 22.21 -15.08 4.29
C TYR A 140 23.10 -16.30 4.58
N ASP A 141 22.67 -17.20 5.46
CA ASP A 141 23.47 -18.34 5.87
C ASP A 141 23.42 -19.49 4.85
N ILE A 142 22.24 -19.77 4.28
CA ILE A 142 22.07 -20.90 3.35
C ILE A 142 22.34 -20.47 1.90
N CYS A 143 21.73 -19.38 1.43
CA CYS A 143 21.91 -18.91 0.05
C CYS A 143 23.20 -18.08 -0.13
N GLY A 144 23.76 -17.53 0.93
CA GLY A 144 24.97 -16.70 0.87
C GLY A 144 24.72 -15.31 0.28
N ALA A 145 23.52 -14.78 0.41
CA ALA A 145 23.21 -13.41 -0.02
C ALA A 145 24.08 -12.40 0.78
N VAL A 146 24.59 -11.38 0.12
CA VAL A 146 25.51 -10.41 0.75
C VAL A 146 24.82 -9.14 1.25
N GLY A 147 23.53 -8.95 0.94
CA GLY A 147 22.75 -7.80 1.41
C GLY A 147 23.24 -6.45 0.87
N ASP A 148 23.81 -6.45 -0.33
CA ASP A 148 24.44 -5.29 -0.99
C ASP A 148 23.41 -4.34 -1.66
N TRP A 149 22.12 -4.67 -1.59
CA TRP A 149 21.08 -3.83 -2.13
C TRP A 149 20.72 -2.71 -1.15
N THR A 150 20.98 -1.45 -1.52
CA THR A 150 20.65 -0.27 -0.72
C THR A 150 19.75 0.69 -1.48
N MET A 151 19.02 1.55 -0.76
CA MET A 151 18.19 2.59 -1.41
C MET A 151 19.04 3.58 -2.20
N ALA A 152 20.24 3.90 -1.74
CA ALA A 152 21.17 4.78 -2.45
C ALA A 152 21.60 4.17 -3.79
N ASP A 153 21.92 2.87 -3.83
CA ASP A 153 22.26 2.15 -5.06
C ASP A 153 21.04 2.03 -5.99
N TYR A 154 19.85 1.80 -5.42
CA TYR A 154 18.61 1.81 -6.20
C TYR A 154 18.39 3.17 -6.84
N LYS A 155 18.45 4.26 -6.06
CA LYS A 155 18.29 5.64 -6.54
C LYS A 155 19.22 5.90 -7.73
N LYS A 156 20.52 5.59 -7.58
CA LYS A 156 21.50 5.79 -8.63
C LYS A 156 21.16 4.99 -9.90
N ARG A 157 20.90 3.69 -9.77
CA ARG A 157 20.54 2.82 -10.92
C ARG A 157 19.25 3.28 -11.60
N ALA A 158 18.24 3.66 -10.84
CA ALA A 158 16.96 4.13 -11.39
C ALA A 158 17.14 5.44 -12.16
N ILE A 159 17.92 6.39 -11.62
CA ILE A 159 18.25 7.65 -12.29
C ILE A 159 19.01 7.39 -13.59
N ASP A 160 20.05 6.55 -13.56
CA ASP A 160 20.86 6.23 -14.74
C ASP A 160 20.01 5.53 -15.83
N SER A 161 19.17 4.57 -15.44
CA SER A 161 18.25 3.88 -16.34
C SER A 161 17.23 4.83 -16.99
N VAL A 162 16.67 5.76 -16.20
CA VAL A 162 15.73 6.78 -16.73
C VAL A 162 16.46 7.71 -17.71
N ARG A 163 17.67 8.17 -17.40
CA ARG A 163 18.47 9.02 -18.29
C ARG A 163 18.77 8.36 -19.62
N GLU A 164 19.20 7.11 -19.57
CA GLU A 164 19.48 6.33 -20.78
C GLU A 164 18.24 6.16 -21.65
N LYS A 165 17.11 5.83 -21.03
CA LYS A 165 15.83 5.59 -21.70
C LYS A 165 15.25 6.85 -22.32
N VAL A 166 15.25 7.96 -21.58
CA VAL A 166 14.65 9.23 -22.00
C VAL A 166 15.51 9.95 -23.03
N GLY A 167 16.84 9.96 -22.85
CA GLY A 167 17.75 10.72 -23.72
C GLY A 167 17.35 12.18 -23.78
N GLY A 168 17.02 12.69 -24.98
CA GLY A 168 16.54 14.05 -25.20
C GLY A 168 15.01 14.19 -25.25
N GLY A 169 14.25 13.16 -24.87
CA GLY A 169 12.80 13.14 -24.95
C GLY A 169 12.09 13.95 -23.87
N LYS A 170 10.83 14.29 -24.09
CA LYS A 170 9.95 14.95 -23.12
C LYS A 170 9.17 13.95 -22.32
N VAL A 171 9.06 14.20 -21.02
CA VAL A 171 8.41 13.31 -20.05
C VAL A 171 7.23 14.02 -19.39
N LEU A 172 6.10 13.34 -19.30
CA LEU A 172 4.88 13.82 -18.64
C LEU A 172 4.52 12.92 -17.45
N LEU A 173 4.22 13.54 -16.32
CA LEU A 173 3.75 12.85 -15.11
C LEU A 173 2.47 13.50 -14.61
N ALA A 174 1.43 12.70 -14.39
CA ALA A 174 0.27 13.10 -13.60
C ALA A 174 0.61 12.98 -12.11
N LEU A 175 0.71 14.13 -11.44
CA LEU A 175 1.03 14.20 -10.02
C LEU A 175 -0.27 14.24 -9.21
N SER A 176 -0.56 13.14 -8.48
CA SER A 176 -1.78 13.02 -7.68
C SER A 176 -1.66 13.60 -6.27
N GLY A 177 -0.47 14.09 -5.86
CA GLY A 177 -0.19 14.45 -4.47
C GLY A 177 0.07 13.26 -3.54
N GLY A 178 -0.12 12.02 -4.01
CA GLY A 178 0.23 10.80 -3.27
C GLY A 178 1.75 10.59 -3.16
N VAL A 179 2.17 9.77 -2.20
CA VAL A 179 3.60 9.47 -1.94
C VAL A 179 4.27 8.91 -3.19
N ASP A 180 3.65 7.95 -3.87
CA ASP A 180 4.25 7.23 -5.00
C ASP A 180 4.50 8.16 -6.19
N SER A 181 3.50 8.94 -6.58
CA SER A 181 3.64 9.93 -7.65
C SER A 181 4.66 11.01 -7.29
N SER A 182 4.75 11.42 -6.02
CA SER A 182 5.74 12.39 -5.54
C SER A 182 7.16 11.84 -5.59
N VAL A 183 7.37 10.57 -5.20
CA VAL A 183 8.70 9.93 -5.28
C VAL A 183 9.10 9.69 -6.74
N ALA A 184 8.17 9.28 -7.60
CA ALA A 184 8.42 9.18 -9.04
C ALA A 184 8.82 10.54 -9.63
N ALA A 185 8.10 11.63 -9.29
CA ALA A 185 8.40 12.98 -9.74
C ALA A 185 9.80 13.44 -9.30
N ALA A 186 10.17 13.25 -8.02
CA ALA A 186 11.48 13.64 -7.51
C ALA A 186 12.62 12.85 -8.16
N LEU A 187 12.44 11.54 -8.38
CA LEU A 187 13.42 10.70 -9.07
C LEU A 187 13.62 11.17 -10.52
N LEU A 188 12.53 11.45 -11.23
CA LEU A 188 12.63 11.96 -12.60
C LEU A 188 13.19 13.39 -12.66
N ALA A 189 12.86 14.24 -11.69
CA ALA A 189 13.43 15.58 -11.59
C ALA A 189 14.96 15.52 -11.50
N GLU A 190 15.51 14.59 -10.68
CA GLU A 190 16.94 14.36 -10.57
C GLU A 190 17.56 13.70 -11.83
N ALA A 191 16.76 12.88 -12.51
CA ALA A 191 17.22 12.16 -13.70
C ALA A 191 17.26 13.06 -14.95
N VAL A 192 16.20 13.80 -15.25
CA VAL A 192 15.99 14.50 -16.54
C VAL A 192 15.67 16.00 -16.42
N GLY A 193 15.52 16.53 -15.20
CA GLY A 193 15.34 17.94 -14.94
C GLY A 193 14.18 18.56 -15.74
N ASN A 194 14.45 19.64 -16.47
CA ASN A 194 13.46 20.42 -17.23
C ASN A 194 12.80 19.69 -18.41
N GLN A 195 13.22 18.46 -18.74
CA GLN A 195 12.49 17.59 -19.68
C GLN A 195 11.21 17.04 -19.05
N LEU A 196 11.10 17.06 -17.72
CA LEU A 196 9.92 16.60 -16.97
C LEU A 196 8.89 17.71 -16.87
N THR A 197 7.66 17.40 -17.26
CA THR A 197 6.48 18.20 -16.96
C THR A 197 5.59 17.42 -16.00
N CYS A 198 5.34 17.98 -14.81
CA CYS A 198 4.40 17.46 -13.83
C CYS A 198 3.10 18.24 -13.92
N VAL A 199 1.99 17.57 -14.15
CA VAL A 199 0.65 18.16 -14.10
C VAL A 199 -0.03 17.73 -12.81
N PHE A 200 -0.28 18.69 -11.92
CA PHE A 200 -1.01 18.51 -10.69
C PHE A 200 -2.42 19.09 -10.84
N VAL A 201 -3.42 18.22 -10.78
CA VAL A 201 -4.83 18.61 -10.86
C VAL A 201 -5.37 18.84 -9.46
N ASP A 202 -5.57 20.10 -9.12
CA ASP A 202 -6.24 20.49 -7.89
C ASP A 202 -7.76 20.50 -8.12
N HIS A 203 -8.38 19.38 -7.79
CA HIS A 203 -9.80 19.17 -7.99
C HIS A 203 -10.69 19.67 -6.82
N GLY A 204 -10.11 20.39 -5.85
CA GLY A 204 -10.83 20.92 -4.70
C GLY A 204 -11.23 19.89 -3.63
N LEU A 205 -11.18 18.59 -3.94
CA LEU A 205 -11.49 17.50 -2.99
C LEU A 205 -10.24 17.00 -2.25
N MET A 206 -9.20 17.79 -2.21
CA MET A 206 -7.95 17.49 -1.50
C MET A 206 -8.03 17.92 -0.04
N ARG A 207 -7.07 17.46 0.77
CA ARG A 207 -6.92 17.96 2.15
C ARG A 207 -6.67 19.46 2.15
N LYS A 208 -6.97 20.08 3.28
CA LYS A 208 -6.68 21.52 3.48
C LYS A 208 -5.22 21.83 3.17
N ASN A 209 -4.99 22.83 2.33
CA ASN A 209 -3.66 23.32 1.88
C ASN A 209 -2.78 22.32 1.12
N GLU A 210 -3.29 21.13 0.79
CA GLU A 210 -2.49 20.07 0.17
C GLU A 210 -1.89 20.50 -1.18
N GLY A 211 -2.63 21.23 -1.99
CA GLY A 211 -2.15 21.76 -3.27
C GLY A 211 -0.95 22.70 -3.12
N ASP A 212 -0.98 23.56 -2.10
CA ASP A 212 0.10 24.50 -1.80
C ASP A 212 1.34 23.77 -1.28
N GLU A 213 1.14 22.81 -0.36
CA GLU A 213 2.22 21.97 0.17
C GLU A 213 2.94 21.19 -0.95
N VAL A 214 2.20 20.61 -1.88
CA VAL A 214 2.77 19.89 -3.03
C VAL A 214 3.55 20.86 -3.92
N GLN A 215 2.97 22.00 -4.26
CA GLN A 215 3.64 23.00 -5.10
C GLN A 215 4.93 23.52 -4.46
N GLU A 216 4.93 23.82 -3.16
CA GLU A 216 6.10 24.28 -2.41
C GLU A 216 7.19 23.18 -2.36
N ALA A 217 6.80 21.94 -2.12
CA ALA A 217 7.74 20.81 -2.08
C ALA A 217 8.49 20.63 -3.40
N PHE A 218 7.83 20.87 -4.53
CA PHE A 218 8.41 20.72 -5.86
C PHE A 218 9.10 21.97 -6.40
N ALA A 219 8.94 23.15 -5.76
CA ALA A 219 9.54 24.39 -6.20
C ALA A 219 11.09 24.40 -6.23
N LYS A 220 11.74 23.45 -5.51
CA LYS A 220 13.21 23.33 -5.45
C LYS A 220 13.83 22.57 -6.64
N TRP A 221 13.04 21.85 -7.43
CA TRP A 221 13.53 21.12 -8.59
C TRP A 221 13.35 21.91 -9.89
N ASP A 222 14.30 21.80 -10.80
CA ASP A 222 14.24 22.38 -12.14
C ASP A 222 13.34 21.53 -13.06
N ILE A 223 12.02 21.63 -12.87
CA ILE A 223 10.98 20.92 -13.62
C ILE A 223 9.89 21.87 -14.09
N ASN A 224 9.13 21.47 -15.08
CA ASN A 224 7.93 22.19 -15.49
C ASN A 224 6.76 21.72 -14.60
N PHE A 225 6.40 22.51 -13.58
CA PHE A 225 5.28 22.20 -12.70
C PHE A 225 4.05 23.00 -13.11
N ILE A 226 2.97 22.32 -13.48
CA ILE A 226 1.69 22.90 -13.87
C ILE A 226 0.63 22.51 -12.84
N ARG A 227 0.12 23.49 -12.08
CA ARG A 227 -1.06 23.30 -11.22
C ARG A 227 -2.30 23.76 -11.96
N VAL A 228 -3.26 22.86 -12.12
CA VAL A 228 -4.55 23.13 -12.73
C VAL A 228 -5.59 23.24 -11.62
N ASN A 229 -6.10 24.45 -11.37
CA ASN A 229 -7.24 24.62 -10.46
C ASN A 229 -8.53 24.21 -11.19
N ALA A 230 -9.11 23.09 -10.78
CA ALA A 230 -10.30 22.49 -11.37
C ALA A 230 -11.46 22.35 -10.37
N GLU A 231 -11.38 22.95 -9.17
CA GLU A 231 -12.37 22.83 -8.10
C GLU A 231 -13.81 23.05 -8.59
N GLU A 232 -14.09 24.20 -9.24
CA GLU A 232 -15.43 24.52 -9.73
C GLU A 232 -15.96 23.46 -10.73
N ARG A 233 -15.06 22.93 -11.56
CA ARG A 233 -15.39 21.93 -12.57
C ARG A 233 -15.81 20.60 -11.93
N PHE A 234 -15.07 20.15 -10.94
CA PHE A 234 -15.38 18.91 -10.22
C PHE A 234 -16.65 19.05 -9.37
N LEU A 235 -16.80 20.14 -8.63
CA LEU A 235 -18.00 20.41 -7.85
C LEU A 235 -19.25 20.46 -8.73
N LYS A 236 -19.14 21.09 -9.91
CA LYS A 236 -20.26 21.13 -10.88
C LYS A 236 -20.59 19.75 -11.44
N ALA A 237 -19.60 18.92 -11.69
CA ALA A 237 -19.81 17.55 -12.18
C ALA A 237 -20.46 16.63 -11.13
N LEU A 238 -20.26 16.93 -9.84
CA LEU A 238 -20.79 16.19 -8.69
C LEU A 238 -22.12 16.75 -8.19
N ASP A 239 -22.67 17.81 -8.80
CA ASP A 239 -23.95 18.42 -8.40
C ASP A 239 -25.10 17.41 -8.46
N GLY A 240 -25.79 17.20 -7.32
CA GLY A 240 -26.86 16.23 -7.18
C GLY A 240 -26.44 14.75 -7.16
N VAL A 241 -25.13 14.43 -7.12
CA VAL A 241 -24.63 13.06 -7.11
C VAL A 241 -24.42 12.58 -5.68
N GLU A 242 -25.17 11.57 -5.27
CA GLU A 242 -25.15 11.01 -3.91
C GLU A 242 -24.55 9.59 -3.86
N GLU A 243 -24.63 8.81 -4.94
CA GLU A 243 -24.24 7.41 -4.98
C GLU A 243 -22.71 7.27 -5.06
N PRO A 244 -22.06 6.49 -4.15
CA PRO A 244 -20.61 6.43 -4.00
C PRO A 244 -19.84 6.03 -5.27
N GLU A 245 -20.26 4.98 -5.96
CA GLU A 245 -19.59 4.50 -7.18
C GLU A 245 -19.73 5.51 -8.33
N HIS A 246 -20.85 6.23 -8.38
CA HIS A 246 -21.06 7.29 -9.36
C HIS A 246 -20.15 8.48 -9.10
N LYS A 247 -19.97 8.89 -7.83
CA LYS A 247 -18.98 9.90 -7.45
C LYS A 247 -17.56 9.50 -7.90
N ARG A 248 -17.15 8.27 -7.58
CA ARG A 248 -15.82 7.74 -7.96
C ARG A 248 -15.59 7.80 -9.46
N LYS A 249 -16.58 7.39 -10.23
CA LYS A 249 -16.54 7.40 -11.69
C LYS A 249 -16.42 8.80 -12.26
N ILE A 250 -17.26 9.74 -11.80
CA ILE A 250 -17.25 11.14 -12.27
C ILE A 250 -15.90 11.79 -11.94
N ILE A 251 -15.40 11.63 -10.71
CA ILE A 251 -14.12 12.20 -10.30
C ILE A 251 -12.98 11.64 -11.16
N GLY A 252 -12.96 10.34 -11.39
CA GLY A 252 -11.97 9.69 -12.24
C GLY A 252 -12.02 10.19 -13.69
N GLU A 253 -13.21 10.25 -14.30
CA GLU A 253 -13.40 10.74 -15.67
C GLU A 253 -13.01 12.21 -15.82
N GLU A 254 -13.41 13.08 -14.89
CA GLU A 254 -13.05 14.49 -14.96
C GLU A 254 -11.53 14.71 -14.77
N PHE A 255 -10.89 13.93 -13.89
CA PHE A 255 -9.44 13.96 -13.74
C PHE A 255 -8.73 13.66 -15.07
N ILE A 256 -9.17 12.60 -15.75
CA ILE A 256 -8.63 12.22 -17.06
C ILE A 256 -8.83 13.35 -18.08
N ARG A 257 -10.03 13.91 -18.17
CA ARG A 257 -10.34 14.99 -19.11
C ARG A 257 -9.47 16.24 -18.88
N VAL A 258 -9.30 16.66 -17.61
CA VAL A 258 -8.43 17.78 -17.26
C VAL A 258 -6.98 17.50 -17.65
N PHE A 259 -6.50 16.29 -17.32
CA PHE A 259 -5.14 15.89 -17.67
C PHE A 259 -4.91 15.86 -19.18
N GLU A 260 -5.89 15.36 -19.93
CA GLU A 260 -5.89 15.36 -21.39
C GLU A 260 -5.84 16.76 -22.00
N GLU A 261 -6.66 17.68 -21.49
CA GLU A 261 -6.68 19.07 -21.94
C GLU A 261 -5.33 19.76 -21.73
N GLU A 262 -4.69 19.51 -20.59
CA GLU A 262 -3.35 20.03 -20.32
C GLU A 262 -2.29 19.35 -21.19
N GLY A 263 -2.38 18.04 -21.39
CA GLY A 263 -1.50 17.31 -22.31
C GLY A 263 -1.52 17.87 -23.72
N LYS A 264 -2.70 18.24 -24.24
CA LYS A 264 -2.83 18.93 -25.55
C LYS A 264 -2.11 20.28 -25.60
N LYS A 265 -2.15 21.06 -24.52
CA LYS A 265 -1.45 22.36 -24.43
C LYS A 265 0.08 22.17 -24.37
N ILE A 266 0.55 21.14 -23.68
CA ILE A 266 1.97 20.80 -23.57
C ILE A 266 2.54 20.36 -24.94
N GLY A 267 1.72 19.75 -25.77
CA GLY A 267 2.08 19.28 -27.10
C GLY A 267 2.74 17.90 -27.06
N LYS A 268 3.65 17.62 -28.00
CA LYS A 268 4.26 16.30 -28.14
C LYS A 268 5.06 15.91 -26.89
N VAL A 269 4.71 14.76 -26.31
CA VAL A 269 5.38 14.10 -25.20
C VAL A 269 5.89 12.75 -25.68
N ASP A 270 7.11 12.36 -25.30
CA ASP A 270 7.69 11.09 -25.69
C ASP A 270 7.43 9.98 -24.71
N TYR A 271 7.33 10.30 -23.42
CA TYR A 271 7.16 9.33 -22.34
C TYR A 271 6.10 9.77 -21.33
N LEU A 272 5.25 8.82 -20.91
CA LEU A 272 4.35 9.00 -19.78
C LEU A 272 4.92 8.27 -18.56
N VAL A 273 4.76 8.84 -17.36
CA VAL A 273 5.21 8.22 -16.12
C VAL A 273 4.03 7.78 -15.28
N GLN A 274 4.13 6.60 -14.72
CA GLN A 274 3.20 6.06 -13.74
C GLN A 274 3.92 5.72 -12.43
N GLY A 275 3.27 6.02 -11.32
CA GLY A 275 3.75 5.72 -9.97
C GLY A 275 3.44 4.29 -9.51
N THR A 276 3.34 3.34 -10.43
CA THR A 276 3.09 1.91 -10.14
C THR A 276 4.13 1.37 -9.18
N ILE A 277 3.71 0.66 -8.13
CA ILE A 277 4.58 -0.02 -7.18
C ILE A 277 4.40 -1.53 -7.24
N TYR A 278 5.28 -2.31 -6.60
CA TYR A 278 5.27 -3.77 -6.72
C TYR A 278 3.96 -4.44 -6.26
N PRO A 279 3.30 -4.03 -5.17
CA PRO A 279 1.97 -4.55 -4.82
C PRO A 279 0.93 -4.42 -5.93
N ASP A 280 0.91 -3.30 -6.66
CA ASP A 280 -0.02 -3.08 -7.79
C ASP A 280 0.21 -4.11 -8.90
N VAL A 281 1.49 -4.48 -9.13
CA VAL A 281 1.86 -5.49 -10.13
C VAL A 281 1.37 -6.88 -9.73
N ILE A 282 1.52 -7.26 -8.46
CA ILE A 282 1.06 -8.56 -7.93
C ILE A 282 -0.47 -8.66 -8.03
N GLU A 283 -1.17 -7.64 -7.57
CA GLU A 283 -2.64 -7.62 -7.56
C GLU A 283 -3.25 -7.64 -8.97
N SER A 284 -2.56 -7.07 -9.97
CA SER A 284 -3.04 -7.09 -11.37
C SER A 284 -3.00 -8.46 -12.04
N GLY A 285 -2.30 -9.45 -11.47
CA GLY A 285 -2.34 -10.88 -11.86
C GLY A 285 -1.81 -11.19 -13.27
N LYS A 286 -1.08 -10.28 -13.92
CA LYS A 286 -0.52 -10.49 -15.26
C LYS A 286 0.92 -9.99 -15.32
N GLY A 287 1.85 -10.94 -15.46
CA GLY A 287 3.17 -10.64 -16.00
C GLY A 287 3.04 -10.19 -17.46
N ASP A 288 3.81 -9.17 -17.85
CA ASP A 288 4.07 -8.71 -19.23
C ASP A 288 2.95 -8.05 -20.05
N ALA A 289 1.74 -7.88 -19.60
CA ALA A 289 0.77 -7.08 -20.33
C ALA A 289 0.14 -6.03 -19.43
N ALA A 290 0.35 -4.77 -19.77
CA ALA A 290 -0.31 -3.63 -19.19
C ALA A 290 -1.85 -3.78 -19.30
N VAL A 291 -2.45 -4.47 -18.35
CA VAL A 291 -3.87 -4.29 -18.05
C VAL A 291 -3.91 -3.34 -16.89
N ILE A 292 -4.00 -2.08 -17.23
CA ILE A 292 -4.29 -0.96 -16.37
C ILE A 292 -5.56 -1.30 -15.61
N LYS A 293 -5.44 -1.54 -14.30
CA LYS A 293 -6.62 -1.63 -13.43
C LYS A 293 -7.31 -0.28 -13.43
N SER A 294 -8.58 -0.28 -13.75
CA SER A 294 -9.47 0.88 -13.89
C SER A 294 -9.74 1.66 -12.60
N HIS A 295 -9.10 1.36 -11.47
CA HIS A 295 -9.46 1.94 -10.18
C HIS A 295 -8.35 2.68 -9.42
N HIS A 296 -7.07 2.48 -9.76
CA HIS A 296 -5.95 3.15 -9.09
C HIS A 296 -4.93 3.81 -10.03
N ASN A 297 -4.91 3.45 -11.29
CA ASN A 297 -4.16 4.14 -12.33
C ASN A 297 -5.16 4.76 -13.29
N VAL A 298 -4.90 5.98 -13.74
CA VAL A 298 -5.67 6.73 -14.72
C VAL A 298 -6.26 5.79 -15.77
N GLY A 299 -7.48 5.33 -15.53
CA GLY A 299 -8.18 4.39 -16.40
C GLY A 299 -8.59 5.09 -17.68
N GLY A 300 -7.89 4.80 -18.75
CA GLY A 300 -8.03 5.46 -20.04
C GLY A 300 -6.82 6.35 -20.30
N LEU A 301 -5.79 5.76 -20.87
CA LEU A 301 -4.75 6.55 -21.53
C LEU A 301 -5.42 7.31 -22.67
N PRO A 302 -5.12 8.61 -22.83
CA PRO A 302 -5.72 9.40 -23.90
C PRO A 302 -5.38 8.80 -25.26
N ASP A 303 -6.38 8.47 -26.05
CA ASP A 303 -6.23 7.90 -27.40
C ASP A 303 -5.42 8.82 -28.35
N TYR A 304 -5.14 10.05 -27.96
CA TYR A 304 -4.46 11.05 -28.78
C TYR A 304 -3.02 11.39 -28.33
N VAL A 305 -2.55 10.85 -27.19
CA VAL A 305 -1.14 11.03 -26.78
C VAL A 305 -0.32 9.89 -27.33
N ASP A 306 0.32 10.13 -28.48
CA ASP A 306 1.27 9.20 -29.10
C ASP A 306 2.62 9.30 -28.36
N PHE A 307 2.74 8.59 -27.20
CA PHE A 307 4.00 8.46 -26.48
C PHE A 307 4.66 7.11 -26.84
N LYS A 308 5.99 7.11 -26.79
CA LYS A 308 6.79 5.92 -27.16
C LYS A 308 6.65 4.80 -26.16
N GLU A 309 6.62 5.13 -24.87
CA GLU A 309 6.62 4.16 -23.79
C GLU A 309 6.17 4.79 -22.45
N ILE A 310 5.70 3.92 -21.55
CA ILE A 310 5.41 4.26 -20.16
C ILE A 310 6.66 3.96 -19.31
N ILE A 311 7.04 4.90 -18.44
CA ILE A 311 8.12 4.75 -17.47
C ILE A 311 7.51 4.51 -16.10
N GLU A 312 7.84 3.39 -15.48
CA GLU A 312 7.38 3.00 -14.14
C GLU A 312 8.60 2.86 -13.20
N PRO A 313 9.15 3.96 -12.71
CA PRO A 313 10.43 3.93 -11.99
C PRO A 313 10.34 3.20 -10.65
N LEU A 314 9.14 3.07 -10.07
CA LEU A 314 8.91 2.46 -8.76
C LEU A 314 8.34 1.04 -8.83
N ARG A 315 8.12 0.50 -10.04
CA ARG A 315 7.44 -0.78 -10.30
C ARG A 315 7.96 -1.95 -9.44
N ASN A 316 9.21 -1.87 -9.10
CA ASN A 316 9.89 -2.89 -8.32
C ASN A 316 10.02 -2.56 -6.83
N LEU A 317 9.44 -1.51 -6.29
CA LEU A 317 9.52 -1.13 -4.88
C LEU A 317 8.26 -1.49 -4.10
N PHE A 318 8.45 -1.96 -2.86
CA PHE A 318 7.39 -2.00 -1.87
C PHE A 318 7.14 -0.60 -1.29
N LYS A 319 5.99 -0.40 -0.66
CA LYS A 319 5.59 0.90 -0.11
C LYS A 319 6.61 1.50 0.86
N ASP A 320 7.20 0.66 1.71
CA ASP A 320 8.22 1.09 2.67
C ASP A 320 9.51 1.53 1.98
N GLU A 321 9.86 0.88 0.87
CA GLU A 321 11.02 1.23 0.07
C GLU A 321 10.79 2.52 -0.71
N VAL A 322 9.58 2.74 -1.23
CA VAL A 322 9.18 4.00 -1.85
C VAL A 322 9.37 5.16 -0.87
N ARG A 323 8.94 4.98 0.39
CA ARG A 323 9.14 5.99 1.44
C ARG A 323 10.62 6.27 1.71
N LYS A 324 11.44 5.20 1.84
CA LYS A 324 12.90 5.34 2.02
C LYS A 324 13.54 6.04 0.83
N ALA A 325 13.17 5.67 -0.40
CA ALA A 325 13.63 6.34 -1.62
C ALA A 325 13.22 7.83 -1.64
N GLY A 326 12.03 8.15 -1.17
CA GLY A 326 11.56 9.53 -1.04
C GLY A 326 12.43 10.37 -0.09
N LEU A 327 12.81 9.81 1.06
CA LEU A 327 13.73 10.47 1.99
C LEU A 327 15.11 10.68 1.37
N GLU A 328 15.67 9.67 0.70
CA GLU A 328 16.96 9.76 -0.02
C GLU A 328 16.93 10.78 -1.16
N LEU A 329 15.78 11.02 -1.78
CA LEU A 329 15.56 12.07 -2.77
C LEU A 329 15.33 13.45 -2.14
N GLY A 330 15.28 13.55 -0.81
CA GLY A 330 15.08 14.79 -0.06
C GLY A 330 13.65 15.32 -0.10
N ILE A 331 12.65 14.46 -0.30
CA ILE A 331 11.25 14.84 -0.13
C ILE A 331 11.00 15.06 1.37
N PRO A 332 10.27 16.11 1.77
CA PRO A 332 9.95 16.35 3.17
C PRO A 332 9.22 15.17 3.83
N GLU A 333 9.55 14.88 5.09
CA GLU A 333 8.98 13.74 5.83
C GLU A 333 7.45 13.78 5.89
N ASN A 334 6.85 14.94 6.06
CA ASN A 334 5.40 15.11 6.09
C ASN A 334 4.71 14.69 4.77
N LEU A 335 5.40 14.72 3.64
CA LEU A 335 4.91 14.19 2.37
C LEU A 335 5.18 12.70 2.23
N VAL A 336 6.38 12.23 2.63
CA VAL A 336 6.78 10.79 2.53
C VAL A 336 5.91 9.92 3.44
N PHE A 337 5.62 10.38 4.65
CA PHE A 337 4.82 9.64 5.63
C PHE A 337 3.38 10.09 5.72
N ARG A 338 2.92 10.79 4.71
CA ARG A 338 1.52 11.18 4.60
C ARG A 338 0.60 9.97 4.71
N GLN A 339 -0.50 10.16 5.44
CA GLN A 339 -1.57 9.16 5.57
C GLN A 339 -2.13 8.78 4.18
N PRO A 340 -2.53 7.53 3.97
CA PRO A 340 -3.23 7.12 2.76
C PRO A 340 -4.39 8.08 2.43
N PHE A 341 -4.55 8.39 1.15
CA PHE A 341 -5.60 9.25 0.69
C PHE A 341 -6.24 8.63 -0.55
N PRO A 342 -7.57 8.50 -0.57
CA PRO A 342 -8.24 7.84 -1.68
C PRO A 342 -8.17 8.67 -2.96
N GLY A 343 -8.16 8.02 -4.12
CA GLY A 343 -8.13 8.69 -5.42
C GLY A 343 -9.26 9.73 -5.60
N PRO A 344 -10.52 9.44 -5.20
CA PRO A 344 -11.61 10.41 -5.23
C PRO A 344 -11.52 11.54 -4.19
N GLY A 345 -10.48 11.56 -3.37
CA GLY A 345 -10.27 12.58 -2.35
C GLY A 345 -11.36 12.58 -1.27
N LEU A 346 -11.68 13.76 -0.78
CA LEU A 346 -12.73 13.98 0.24
C LEU A 346 -14.14 13.68 -0.28
N GLY A 347 -14.32 13.50 -1.59
CA GLY A 347 -15.63 13.19 -2.17
C GLY A 347 -16.29 11.93 -1.58
N ILE A 348 -15.48 10.93 -1.19
CA ILE A 348 -15.96 9.69 -0.54
C ILE A 348 -15.89 9.73 0.99
N ARG A 349 -15.55 10.87 1.56
CA ARG A 349 -15.62 11.17 3.01
C ARG A 349 -16.79 12.10 3.34
N ILE A 350 -17.61 12.41 2.35
CA ILE A 350 -18.85 13.17 2.48
C ILE A 350 -19.99 12.26 2.05
N ILE A 351 -20.76 11.74 3.00
CA ILE A 351 -21.92 10.92 2.71
C ILE A 351 -23.01 11.77 2.02
N GLY A 352 -23.54 11.25 0.90
CA GLY A 352 -24.49 11.96 0.07
C GLY A 352 -23.84 13.02 -0.82
N GLU A 353 -24.59 14.03 -1.25
CA GLU A 353 -24.15 15.07 -2.17
C GLU A 353 -22.94 15.84 -1.69
N VAL A 354 -21.97 16.08 -2.59
CA VAL A 354 -20.74 16.85 -2.35
C VAL A 354 -20.96 18.31 -2.73
N THR A 355 -20.77 19.22 -1.77
CA THR A 355 -20.85 20.68 -2.00
C THR A 355 -19.59 21.38 -1.47
N ALA A 356 -19.32 22.59 -1.95
CA ALA A 356 -18.16 23.38 -1.49
C ALA A 356 -18.15 23.57 0.04
N ASP A 357 -19.33 23.83 0.65
CA ASP A 357 -19.42 24.02 2.10
C ASP A 357 -19.13 22.71 2.86
N LYS A 358 -19.64 21.57 2.39
CA LYS A 358 -19.35 20.27 3.00
C LYS A 358 -17.88 19.87 2.86
N VAL A 359 -17.27 20.15 1.71
CA VAL A 359 -15.83 19.92 1.49
C VAL A 359 -15.01 20.73 2.49
N ARG A 360 -15.31 22.02 2.67
CA ARG A 360 -14.63 22.88 3.64
C ARG A 360 -14.76 22.37 5.07
N ILE A 361 -15.96 21.93 5.48
CA ILE A 361 -16.17 21.33 6.80
C ILE A 361 -15.26 20.13 7.01
N VAL A 362 -15.17 19.22 6.03
CA VAL A 362 -14.31 18.04 6.16
C VAL A 362 -12.84 18.42 6.13
N GLN A 363 -12.42 19.37 5.28
CA GLN A 363 -11.04 19.85 5.24
C GLN A 363 -10.60 20.42 6.58
N ASP A 364 -11.44 21.26 7.20
CA ASP A 364 -11.12 21.89 8.48
C ASP A 364 -11.11 20.86 9.62
N ALA A 365 -12.12 19.98 9.69
CA ALA A 365 -12.20 18.94 10.70
C ALA A 365 -11.05 17.92 10.59
N ASP A 366 -10.72 17.48 9.37
CA ASP A 366 -9.60 16.56 9.11
C ASP A 366 -8.24 17.18 9.46
N ALA A 367 -8.05 18.47 9.17
CA ALA A 367 -6.83 19.19 9.52
C ALA A 367 -6.64 19.26 11.03
N ILE A 368 -7.69 19.60 11.80
CA ILE A 368 -7.67 19.61 13.26
C ILE A 368 -7.36 18.21 13.80
N TYR A 369 -8.03 17.19 13.29
CA TYR A 369 -7.84 15.82 13.75
C TYR A 369 -6.41 15.33 13.52
N ARG A 370 -5.87 15.53 12.33
CA ARG A 370 -4.47 15.17 12.01
C ARG A 370 -3.47 15.94 12.86
N GLU A 371 -3.70 17.21 13.12
CA GLU A 371 -2.83 18.02 13.96
C GLU A 371 -2.78 17.50 15.41
N GLU A 372 -3.92 17.19 16.02
CA GLU A 372 -3.97 16.70 17.41
C GLU A 372 -3.41 15.26 17.54
N ILE A 373 -3.63 14.39 16.56
CA ILE A 373 -3.01 13.07 16.49
C ILE A 373 -1.48 13.19 16.43
N ALA A 374 -0.96 14.10 15.61
CA ALA A 374 0.49 14.34 15.51
C ALA A 374 1.07 14.92 16.81
N LYS A 375 0.39 15.89 17.46
CA LYS A 375 0.79 16.42 18.76
C LYS A 375 0.83 15.35 19.85
N ALA A 376 -0.06 14.38 19.78
CA ALA A 376 -0.09 13.24 20.70
C ALA A 376 0.96 12.17 20.38
N GLY A 377 1.74 12.31 19.29
CA GLY A 377 2.76 11.35 18.86
C GLY A 377 2.18 10.03 18.33
N LEU A 378 0.92 10.05 17.90
CA LEU A 378 0.19 8.86 17.41
C LEU A 378 0.21 8.70 15.89
N ASP A 379 0.70 9.70 15.15
CA ASP A 379 0.67 9.77 13.69
C ASP A 379 1.45 8.66 12.98
N ARG A 380 2.41 8.02 13.69
CA ARG A 380 3.22 6.91 13.16
C ARG A 380 2.72 5.54 13.62
N SER A 381 1.91 5.49 14.68
CA SER A 381 1.40 4.23 15.26
C SER A 381 0.03 3.84 14.71
N ILE A 382 -0.76 4.80 14.22
CA ILE A 382 -2.08 4.55 13.64
C ILE A 382 -1.96 4.38 12.13
N GLY A 383 -2.50 3.28 11.59
CA GLY A 383 -2.40 2.92 10.18
C GLY A 383 -3.08 3.93 9.25
N GLN A 384 -4.32 4.34 9.57
CA GLN A 384 -5.05 5.38 8.85
C GLN A 384 -6.02 6.09 9.77
N TYR A 385 -6.12 7.42 9.66
CA TYR A 385 -7.09 8.25 10.39
C TYR A 385 -7.52 9.46 9.58
N PHE A 386 -8.79 9.85 9.73
CA PHE A 386 -9.41 10.95 8.99
C PHE A 386 -10.74 11.37 9.60
N ALA A 387 -11.24 12.54 9.18
CA ALA A 387 -12.61 13.00 9.45
C ALA A 387 -13.51 12.79 8.24
N ALA A 388 -14.77 12.45 8.48
CA ALA A 388 -15.82 12.29 7.47
C ALA A 388 -17.09 13.04 7.87
N LEU A 389 -17.86 13.51 6.88
CA LEU A 389 -19.16 14.16 7.11
C LEU A 389 -20.28 13.16 6.91
N THR A 390 -21.04 12.90 7.98
CA THR A 390 -22.08 11.87 7.99
C THR A 390 -23.37 12.28 7.27
N ASN A 391 -23.50 13.52 6.82
CA ASN A 391 -24.73 14.15 6.35
C ASN A 391 -25.89 14.20 7.40
N MET A 392 -25.67 13.62 8.58
CA MET A 392 -26.59 13.72 9.70
C MET A 392 -26.59 15.13 10.27
N ARG A 393 -27.77 15.67 10.54
CA ARG A 393 -27.93 16.92 11.25
C ARG A 393 -28.59 16.69 12.60
N SER A 394 -28.20 17.48 13.57
CA SER A 394 -28.76 17.43 14.92
C SER A 394 -28.98 18.81 15.51
N VAL A 395 -29.88 18.87 16.48
CA VAL A 395 -30.11 20.08 17.27
C VAL A 395 -28.92 20.26 18.22
N GLY A 396 -28.36 21.45 18.26
CA GLY A 396 -27.36 21.90 19.19
C GLY A 396 -27.79 23.19 19.91
N VAL A 397 -27.10 23.52 20.97
CA VAL A 397 -27.21 24.82 21.65
C VAL A 397 -25.80 25.42 21.68
N MET A 398 -25.62 26.53 20.99
CA MET A 398 -24.35 27.25 20.94
C MET A 398 -24.59 28.68 21.44
N GLY A 399 -24.10 28.97 22.64
CA GLY A 399 -24.51 30.18 23.34
C GLY A 399 -25.99 30.16 23.70
N ASP A 400 -26.73 31.22 23.33
CA ASP A 400 -28.16 31.35 23.54
C ASP A 400 -29.04 30.91 22.35
N GLU A 401 -28.41 30.41 21.26
CA GLU A 401 -29.10 30.05 20.04
C GLU A 401 -29.16 28.52 19.84
N ARG A 402 -30.33 28.06 19.30
CA ARG A 402 -30.43 26.70 18.80
C ARG A 402 -29.83 26.59 17.40
N THR A 403 -29.00 25.60 17.20
CA THR A 403 -28.44 25.28 15.89
C THR A 403 -29.01 23.97 15.37
N TYR A 404 -28.95 23.79 14.03
CA TYR A 404 -29.30 22.54 13.37
C TYR A 404 -28.20 22.23 12.35
N ASP A 405 -27.10 21.68 12.84
CA ASP A 405 -25.83 21.55 12.12
C ASP A 405 -25.44 20.10 11.94
N TYR A 406 -24.36 19.89 11.18
CA TYR A 406 -23.85 18.58 10.81
C TYR A 406 -23.12 17.88 11.97
N ALA A 407 -23.09 16.56 11.85
CA ALA A 407 -22.24 15.70 12.66
C ALA A 407 -21.04 15.20 11.83
N VAL A 408 -19.85 15.32 12.42
CA VAL A 408 -18.59 14.80 11.87
C VAL A 408 -18.28 13.47 12.56
N ALA A 409 -17.87 12.48 11.79
CA ALA A 409 -17.32 11.22 12.29
C ALA A 409 -15.79 11.25 12.18
N LEU A 410 -15.12 10.87 13.25
CA LEU A 410 -13.70 10.59 13.29
C LEU A 410 -13.49 9.09 13.10
N ARG A 411 -12.61 8.72 12.20
CA ARG A 411 -12.22 7.34 11.92
C ARG A 411 -10.74 7.19 12.17
N ALA A 412 -10.33 6.15 12.91
CA ALA A 412 -8.94 5.73 13.00
C ALA A 412 -8.88 4.22 13.05
N VAL A 413 -7.96 3.61 12.30
CA VAL A 413 -7.84 2.16 12.21
C VAL A 413 -6.39 1.71 12.20
N ASN A 414 -6.15 0.56 12.81
CA ASN A 414 -4.92 -0.20 12.67
C ASN A 414 -5.17 -1.35 11.68
N THR A 415 -4.28 -1.50 10.72
CA THR A 415 -4.34 -2.52 9.69
C THR A 415 -2.93 -2.91 9.25
N VAL A 416 -2.77 -4.15 8.81
CA VAL A 416 -1.49 -4.64 8.26
C VAL A 416 -1.57 -4.70 6.74
N ASP A 417 -2.68 -5.16 6.19
CA ASP A 417 -2.85 -5.48 4.77
C ASP A 417 -4.05 -4.78 4.11
N PHE A 418 -4.75 -3.91 4.83
CA PHE A 418 -6.01 -3.27 4.42
C PHE A 418 -7.17 -4.22 4.12
N MET A 419 -6.99 -5.54 4.24
CA MET A 419 -8.07 -6.52 4.12
C MET A 419 -8.88 -6.58 5.41
N THR A 420 -8.20 -6.52 6.54
CA THR A 420 -8.79 -6.42 7.88
C THR A 420 -8.32 -5.15 8.57
N ALA A 421 -9.15 -4.57 9.41
CA ALA A 421 -8.79 -3.40 10.21
C ALA A 421 -9.57 -3.36 11.52
N GLU A 422 -8.94 -2.92 12.57
CA GLU A 422 -9.55 -2.69 13.88
C GLU A 422 -9.53 -1.19 14.20
N ALA A 423 -10.52 -0.70 14.94
CA ALA A 423 -10.51 0.68 15.39
C ALA A 423 -9.28 0.92 16.29
N ALA A 424 -8.56 2.00 16.03
CA ALA A 424 -7.42 2.38 16.84
C ALA A 424 -7.86 2.93 18.20
N GLU A 425 -7.16 2.56 19.26
CA GLU A 425 -7.36 3.17 20.57
C GLU A 425 -6.69 4.55 20.61
N ILE A 426 -7.49 5.60 20.72
CA ILE A 426 -7.02 6.97 20.90
C ILE A 426 -7.33 7.39 22.32
N PRO A 427 -6.38 7.98 23.08
CA PRO A 427 -6.64 8.49 24.41
C PRO A 427 -7.84 9.44 24.43
N PHE A 428 -8.74 9.26 25.40
CA PHE A 428 -10.00 10.01 25.43
C PHE A 428 -9.80 11.52 25.52
N GLU A 429 -8.75 11.99 26.19
CA GLU A 429 -8.36 13.39 26.26
C GLU A 429 -7.98 13.99 24.89
N VAL A 430 -7.37 13.19 24.02
CA VAL A 430 -7.06 13.62 22.64
C VAL A 430 -8.37 13.76 21.85
N LEU A 431 -9.28 12.78 21.95
CA LEU A 431 -10.59 12.87 21.30
C LEU A 431 -11.42 14.05 21.81
N GLN A 432 -11.37 14.35 23.13
CA GLN A 432 -12.03 15.51 23.69
C GLN A 432 -11.45 16.82 23.16
N THR A 433 -10.13 16.92 23.02
CA THR A 433 -9.46 18.09 22.45
C THR A 433 -9.85 18.28 20.98
N VAL A 434 -9.81 17.21 20.17
CA VAL A 434 -10.26 17.22 18.77
C VAL A 434 -11.71 17.68 18.68
N MET A 435 -12.61 17.08 19.46
CA MET A 435 -14.03 17.45 19.49
C MET A 435 -14.23 18.91 19.84
N SER A 436 -13.55 19.38 20.90
CA SER A 436 -13.66 20.77 21.34
C SER A 436 -13.21 21.75 20.26
N ARG A 437 -12.08 21.47 19.61
CA ARG A 437 -11.56 22.28 18.50
C ARG A 437 -12.49 22.28 17.31
N ILE A 438 -13.00 21.10 16.87
CA ILE A 438 -13.92 21.01 15.72
C ILE A 438 -15.18 21.84 15.99
N ILE A 439 -15.79 21.70 17.16
CA ILE A 439 -17.02 22.44 17.50
C ILE A 439 -16.79 23.97 17.54
N ASN A 440 -15.62 24.42 18.00
CA ASN A 440 -15.33 25.86 18.13
C ASN A 440 -14.75 26.49 16.86
N GLU A 441 -14.02 25.74 16.05
CA GLU A 441 -13.28 26.27 14.89
C GLU A 441 -13.99 25.97 13.57
N VAL A 442 -14.81 24.90 13.45
CA VAL A 442 -15.47 24.51 12.22
C VAL A 442 -16.94 24.91 12.23
N ARG A 443 -17.29 25.88 11.42
CA ARG A 443 -18.70 26.36 11.31
C ARG A 443 -19.59 25.29 10.68
N GLY A 444 -20.82 25.15 11.23
CA GLY A 444 -21.82 24.21 10.71
C GLY A 444 -21.69 22.79 11.27
N VAL A 445 -20.89 22.60 12.35
CA VAL A 445 -20.74 21.33 13.06
C VAL A 445 -21.10 21.53 14.54
N ASN A 446 -22.01 20.71 15.05
CA ASN A 446 -22.41 20.73 16.45
C ASN A 446 -22.27 19.35 17.15
N ARG A 447 -21.74 18.33 16.45
CA ARG A 447 -21.57 16.99 17.00
C ARG A 447 -20.39 16.27 16.36
N VAL A 448 -19.68 15.50 17.19
CA VAL A 448 -18.54 14.67 16.75
C VAL A 448 -18.75 13.26 17.27
N PHE A 449 -18.57 12.25 16.39
CA PHE A 449 -18.58 10.82 16.70
C PHE A 449 -17.19 10.21 16.50
N TYR A 450 -16.93 9.09 17.16
CA TYR A 450 -15.80 8.24 16.86
C TYR A 450 -16.30 6.86 16.42
N ASP A 451 -15.89 6.41 15.24
CA ASP A 451 -16.34 5.14 14.66
C ASP A 451 -15.45 3.98 15.16
N LEU A 452 -16.07 3.05 15.91
CA LEU A 452 -15.45 1.86 16.50
C LEU A 452 -15.55 0.61 15.62
N THR A 453 -16.12 0.71 14.42
CA THR A 453 -16.44 -0.45 13.60
C THR A 453 -15.16 -1.05 13.00
N SER A 454 -14.99 -2.37 13.13
CA SER A 454 -13.91 -3.11 12.49
C SER A 454 -14.20 -3.35 11.00
N LYS A 455 -13.18 -3.71 10.23
CA LYS A 455 -13.31 -4.24 8.88
C LYS A 455 -12.87 -5.72 8.87
N PRO A 456 -13.75 -6.67 8.49
CA PRO A 456 -15.19 -6.55 8.32
C PRO A 456 -15.91 -6.29 9.66
N PRO A 457 -17.23 -5.89 9.71
CA PRO A 457 -18.14 -5.74 8.58
C PRO A 457 -18.08 -4.37 7.89
N GLY A 458 -17.51 -3.34 8.52
CA GLY A 458 -17.37 -2.03 7.90
C GLY A 458 -16.26 -1.99 6.86
N THR A 459 -16.13 -0.85 6.19
CA THR A 459 -14.98 -0.49 5.35
C THR A 459 -14.08 0.48 6.10
N ILE A 460 -12.89 0.79 5.56
CA ILE A 460 -12.05 1.86 6.15
C ILE A 460 -12.64 3.21 5.78
N GLU A 461 -12.81 3.50 4.49
CA GLU A 461 -13.49 4.72 4.03
C GLU A 461 -15.01 4.57 4.17
N PHE A 462 -15.74 5.68 4.22
CA PHE A 462 -17.20 5.67 4.44
C PHE A 462 -18.00 5.42 3.16
N GLU A 463 -17.44 5.78 2.00
CA GLU A 463 -18.01 5.54 0.67
C GLU A 463 -17.00 4.99 -0.32
#